data_ab8649939970ef7b99ccbc9c4bf90c04
#
_entry.id   ab8649939970ef7b99ccbc9c4bf90c04
#
_cell.length_a   1.000
_cell.length_b   1.000
_cell.length_c   1.000
_cell.angle_alpha   90.00
_cell.angle_beta   90.00
_cell.angle_gamma   90.00
#
_symmetry.space_group_name_H-M   'P 1'
#
loop_
_entity.id
_entity.type
_entity.pdbx_description
1 polymer ?
#
loop_
_entity_poly.entity_id
_entity_poly.type
_entity_poly.pdbx_seq_one_letter_code
_entity_poly.pdbx_strand_id
1 'polypeptide(L)'
;MEYILFIGTNTDAEANMDKAVRRLKELFPDIRLSSAIYTEAMGLKCVRPFLNRMARFNSDKSYDDVRAVMKSLEAEAGRKPQEKDEEIIRLDLDILQAGDNKFKPQDWNRPFVPGLIKQIDMKFVGIIPARYASTRFPGKPLALLGGKPVIQRVYEQVAGVLDDVYVATDDERISSAVEAFGGKVVMTSANHRSGTDRCHEAAQKIGGNFDVVINIQGDEPFIHRSQIETVKACFADANTRIATLVKPFTVDDGFAALENVNSPKVVVDKDMNALYFSRSIIPFQRNADKADWLKNHTYYKHIGLYAYRMETLSEITRLPQSSLELAESLEQLRWLENGYRIKVGISNVETIGIDTPQDLQRAEEFLKTTSGQI
;
A
#
# COMPACT_ATOMS: atom_id res chain seq x y z
N MET A 1 -3.33 14.46 -26.96
CA MET A 1 -2.65 13.20 -27.35
C MET A 1 -2.31 12.44 -26.08
N GLU A 2 -2.53 11.11 -26.06
CA GLU A 2 -2.15 10.25 -24.94
C GLU A 2 -0.65 9.93 -24.97
N TYR A 3 -0.01 9.95 -23.79
CA TYR A 3 1.40 9.59 -23.58
C TYR A 3 1.52 8.47 -22.57
N ILE A 4 2.44 7.52 -22.82
CA ILE A 4 2.89 6.52 -21.85
C ILE A 4 4.36 6.78 -21.57
N LEU A 5 4.68 6.92 -20.27
CA LEU A 5 6.01 7.26 -19.78
C LEU A 5 6.53 6.14 -18.90
N PHE A 6 7.81 5.80 -19.06
CA PHE A 6 8.58 4.98 -18.15
C PHE A 6 9.45 5.88 -17.28
N ILE A 7 9.44 5.66 -15.98
CA ILE A 7 10.17 6.44 -14.98
C ILE A 7 11.10 5.48 -14.25
N GLY A 8 12.39 5.76 -14.26
CA GLY A 8 13.41 4.93 -13.61
C GLY A 8 14.42 5.74 -12.80
N THR A 9 14.89 5.18 -11.69
CA THR A 9 15.95 5.74 -10.86
C THR A 9 16.67 4.64 -10.08
N ASN A 10 17.99 4.76 -9.84
CA ASN A 10 18.77 3.80 -9.04
C ASN A 10 19.64 4.47 -7.96
N THR A 11 19.41 5.75 -7.70
CA THR A 11 20.16 6.53 -6.71
C THR A 11 19.20 7.45 -5.97
N ASP A 12 19.23 7.46 -4.64
CA ASP A 12 18.25 8.16 -3.80
C ASP A 12 16.82 7.89 -4.31
N ALA A 13 16.57 6.61 -4.62
CA ALA A 13 15.54 6.20 -5.56
C ALA A 13 14.13 6.65 -5.13
N GLU A 14 13.78 6.51 -3.86
CA GLU A 14 12.47 6.95 -3.35
C GLU A 14 12.32 8.46 -3.40
N ALA A 15 13.33 9.22 -2.94
CA ALA A 15 13.28 10.68 -2.93
C ALA A 15 13.22 11.26 -4.35
N ASN A 16 13.99 10.71 -5.30
CA ASN A 16 13.97 11.14 -6.69
C ASN A 16 12.65 10.76 -7.38
N MET A 17 12.10 9.57 -7.11
CA MET A 17 10.81 9.15 -7.63
C MET A 17 9.68 10.05 -7.12
N ASP A 18 9.64 10.35 -5.83
CA ASP A 18 8.62 11.21 -5.23
C ASP A 18 8.68 12.64 -5.76
N LYS A 19 9.90 13.18 -5.92
CA LYS A 19 10.10 14.50 -6.54
C LYS A 19 9.59 14.52 -7.98
N ALA A 20 9.96 13.50 -8.78
CA ALA A 20 9.52 13.37 -10.17
C ALA A 20 7.99 13.28 -10.27
N VAL A 21 7.36 12.42 -9.45
CA VAL A 21 5.91 12.26 -9.41
C VAL A 21 5.19 13.56 -9.05
N ARG A 22 5.70 14.31 -8.07
CA ARG A 22 5.12 15.60 -7.70
C ARG A 22 5.16 16.58 -8.87
N ARG A 23 6.32 16.73 -9.50
CA ARG A 23 6.50 17.63 -10.66
C ARG A 23 5.63 17.20 -11.85
N LEU A 24 5.54 15.89 -12.12
CA LEU A 24 4.71 15.37 -13.20
C LEU A 24 3.22 15.64 -12.93
N LYS A 25 2.74 15.51 -11.69
CA LYS A 25 1.35 15.84 -11.32
C LYS A 25 1.03 17.34 -11.46
N GLU A 26 2.00 18.21 -11.18
CA GLU A 26 1.84 19.67 -11.40
C GLU A 26 1.73 20.02 -12.89
N LEU A 27 2.49 19.34 -13.74
CA LEU A 27 2.55 19.59 -15.19
C LEU A 27 1.44 18.90 -15.97
N PHE A 28 1.00 17.73 -15.50
CA PHE A 28 -0.02 16.89 -16.12
C PHE A 28 -1.04 16.43 -15.05
N PRO A 29 -2.06 17.25 -14.75
CA PRO A 29 -2.98 16.97 -13.64
C PRO A 29 -3.79 15.67 -13.79
N ASP A 30 -3.99 15.18 -15.02
CA ASP A 30 -4.69 13.93 -15.33
C ASP A 30 -3.79 12.69 -15.28
N ILE A 31 -2.51 12.86 -14.89
CA ILE A 31 -1.55 11.76 -14.90
C ILE A 31 -1.98 10.61 -13.97
N ARG A 32 -2.03 9.42 -14.54
CA ARG A 32 -2.24 8.16 -13.83
C ARG A 32 -0.91 7.42 -13.72
N LEU A 33 -0.65 6.86 -12.57
CA LEU A 33 0.63 6.26 -12.23
C LEU A 33 0.41 4.80 -11.78
N SER A 34 1.26 3.89 -12.26
CA SER A 34 1.35 2.56 -11.66
C SER A 34 1.96 2.66 -10.25
N SER A 35 2.00 1.56 -9.50
CA SER A 35 2.91 1.46 -8.35
C SER A 35 4.36 1.54 -8.79
N ALA A 36 5.23 1.98 -7.90
CA ALA A 36 6.66 1.87 -8.07
C ALA A 36 7.13 0.47 -7.63
N ILE A 37 8.01 -0.15 -8.41
CA ILE A 37 8.58 -1.46 -8.10
C ILE A 37 10.10 -1.43 -8.22
N TYR A 38 10.77 -2.14 -7.30
CA TYR A 38 12.20 -2.40 -7.43
C TYR A 38 12.45 -3.56 -8.40
N THR A 39 13.41 -3.36 -9.32
CA THR A 39 13.85 -4.39 -10.25
C THR A 39 15.39 -4.46 -10.26
N GLU A 40 15.93 -5.61 -10.62
CA GLU A 40 17.35 -5.73 -10.89
C GLU A 40 17.77 -4.85 -12.09
N ALA A 41 19.03 -4.42 -12.10
CA ALA A 41 19.60 -3.69 -13.21
C ALA A 41 19.73 -4.61 -14.44
N MET A 42 18.98 -4.31 -15.51
CA MET A 42 19.02 -5.08 -16.74
C MET A 42 19.97 -4.43 -17.75
N GLY A 43 20.99 -5.20 -18.19
CA GLY A 43 21.93 -4.73 -19.21
C GLY A 43 22.97 -3.72 -18.74
N LEU A 44 23.09 -3.51 -17.44
CA LEU A 44 24.09 -2.65 -16.80
C LEU A 44 25.06 -3.50 -15.97
N LYS A 45 26.24 -2.96 -15.72
CA LYS A 45 27.26 -3.56 -14.86
C LYS A 45 27.01 -3.28 -13.37
N CYS A 46 26.21 -2.26 -13.07
CA CYS A 46 25.91 -1.88 -11.70
C CYS A 46 24.93 -2.88 -11.05
N VAL A 47 25.14 -3.13 -9.77
CA VAL A 47 24.34 -4.06 -8.94
C VAL A 47 23.17 -3.31 -8.24
N ARG A 48 23.05 -1.99 -8.44
CA ARG A 48 22.04 -1.19 -7.77
C ARG A 48 20.66 -1.47 -8.35
N PRO A 49 19.66 -1.81 -7.53
CA PRO A 49 18.31 -2.00 -8.03
C PRO A 49 17.72 -0.68 -8.55
N PHE A 50 16.88 -0.78 -9.55
CA PHE A 50 16.12 0.34 -10.08
C PHE A 50 14.75 0.38 -9.44
N LEU A 51 14.31 1.56 -9.03
CA LEU A 51 12.93 1.85 -8.74
C LEU A 51 12.26 2.33 -10.03
N ASN A 52 11.30 1.55 -10.53
CA ASN A 52 10.65 1.77 -11.81
C ASN A 52 9.16 2.01 -11.63
N ARG A 53 8.60 2.86 -12.49
CA ARG A 53 7.18 3.21 -12.51
C ARG A 53 6.74 3.53 -13.93
N MET A 54 5.47 3.27 -14.24
CA MET A 54 4.85 3.70 -15.48
C MET A 54 3.86 4.82 -15.19
N ALA A 55 3.68 5.71 -16.19
CA ALA A 55 2.67 6.75 -16.14
C ALA A 55 1.91 6.87 -17.46
N ARG A 56 0.65 7.34 -17.41
CA ARG A 56 -0.18 7.69 -18.55
C ARG A 56 -0.80 9.05 -18.30
N PHE A 57 -0.79 9.92 -19.29
CA PHE A 57 -1.40 11.24 -19.23
C PHE A 57 -1.79 11.74 -20.63
N ASN A 58 -2.68 12.73 -20.68
CA ASN A 58 -3.01 13.44 -21.91
C ASN A 58 -2.33 14.80 -21.95
N SER A 59 -1.94 15.22 -23.13
CA SER A 59 -1.39 16.56 -23.36
C SER A 59 -1.69 17.05 -24.76
N ASP A 60 -1.94 18.35 -24.87
CA ASP A 60 -2.05 19.04 -26.16
C ASP A 60 -0.69 19.44 -26.74
N LYS A 61 0.39 19.28 -25.97
CA LYS A 61 1.76 19.51 -26.38
C LYS A 61 2.21 18.48 -27.41
N SER A 62 3.10 18.90 -28.32
CA SER A 62 3.75 17.99 -29.26
C SER A 62 4.68 16.99 -28.56
N TYR A 63 5.06 15.93 -29.27
CA TYR A 63 6.07 14.97 -28.77
C TYR A 63 7.37 15.65 -28.35
N ASP A 64 7.86 16.59 -29.18
CA ASP A 64 9.13 17.28 -28.91
C ASP A 64 9.03 18.20 -27.68
N ASP A 65 7.89 18.87 -27.48
CA ASP A 65 7.64 19.69 -26.28
C ASP A 65 7.58 18.83 -25.02
N VAL A 66 6.85 17.72 -25.05
CA VAL A 66 6.77 16.80 -23.91
C VAL A 66 8.16 16.21 -23.63
N ARG A 67 8.91 15.83 -24.65
CA ARG A 67 10.28 15.34 -24.50
C ARG A 67 11.19 16.38 -23.88
N ALA A 68 11.07 17.65 -24.26
CA ALA A 68 11.84 18.74 -23.66
C ALA A 68 11.52 18.91 -22.17
N VAL A 69 10.22 18.78 -21.79
CA VAL A 69 9.80 18.79 -20.39
C VAL A 69 10.44 17.62 -19.62
N MET A 70 10.44 16.40 -20.18
CA MET A 70 11.07 15.25 -19.52
C MET A 70 12.57 15.48 -19.29
N LYS A 71 13.28 16.02 -20.28
CA LYS A 71 14.71 16.33 -20.15
C LYS A 71 15.00 17.45 -19.14
N SER A 72 14.09 18.42 -19.02
CA SER A 72 14.18 19.43 -17.96
C SER A 72 14.05 18.81 -16.57
N LEU A 73 13.10 17.91 -16.36
CA LEU A 73 12.91 17.22 -15.08
C LEU A 73 14.11 16.32 -14.71
N GLU A 74 14.70 15.62 -15.68
CA GLU A 74 15.94 14.86 -15.48
C GLU A 74 17.10 15.78 -15.05
N ALA A 75 17.23 16.96 -15.66
CA ALA A 75 18.23 17.96 -15.29
C ALA A 75 17.98 18.52 -13.87
N GLU A 76 16.72 18.82 -13.51
CA GLU A 76 16.32 19.24 -12.16
C GLU A 76 16.65 18.17 -11.08
N ALA A 77 16.68 16.89 -11.44
CA ALA A 77 17.12 15.80 -10.58
C ALA A 77 18.64 15.76 -10.38
N GLY A 78 19.38 16.65 -11.06
CA GLY A 78 20.82 16.81 -10.89
C GLY A 78 21.68 15.81 -11.66
N ARG A 79 21.18 15.30 -12.80
CA ARG A 79 21.92 14.38 -13.70
C ARG A 79 23.26 15.01 -14.11
N LYS A 80 24.37 14.35 -13.82
CA LYS A 80 25.72 14.78 -14.20
C LYS A 80 26.26 13.92 -15.33
N PRO A 81 26.97 14.48 -16.32
CA PRO A 81 27.52 13.69 -17.43
C PRO A 81 28.46 12.56 -16.97
N GLN A 82 29.24 12.78 -15.92
CA GLN A 82 30.20 11.79 -15.37
C GLN A 82 29.50 10.59 -14.72
N GLU A 83 28.29 10.75 -14.22
CA GLU A 83 27.52 9.68 -13.57
C GLU A 83 27.08 8.58 -14.56
N LYS A 84 27.15 8.85 -15.86
CA LYS A 84 26.82 7.86 -16.91
C LYS A 84 27.80 6.68 -16.90
N ASP A 85 29.07 6.94 -16.69
CA ASP A 85 30.12 5.90 -16.67
C ASP A 85 30.05 5.05 -15.37
N GLU A 86 29.49 5.63 -14.30
CA GLU A 86 29.25 4.97 -13.02
C GLU A 86 27.85 4.30 -12.97
N GLU A 87 27.09 4.40 -14.06
CA GLU A 87 25.71 3.91 -14.17
C GLU A 87 24.81 4.43 -13.03
N ILE A 88 25.05 5.66 -12.59
CA ILE A 88 24.22 6.36 -11.61
C ILE A 88 23.10 7.08 -12.36
N ILE A 89 21.86 6.66 -12.11
CA ILE A 89 20.68 7.22 -12.75
C ILE A 89 19.79 7.83 -11.68
N ARG A 90 19.88 9.16 -11.53
CA ARG A 90 19.08 9.94 -10.60
C ARG A 90 17.61 9.98 -10.99
N LEU A 91 17.36 10.17 -12.28
CA LEU A 91 16.04 10.11 -12.91
C LEU A 91 16.20 9.87 -14.40
N ASP A 92 15.41 8.96 -14.93
CA ASP A 92 15.27 8.68 -16.35
C ASP A 92 13.77 8.70 -16.71
N LEU A 93 13.39 9.51 -17.69
CA LEU A 93 12.00 9.73 -18.10
C LEU A 93 11.87 9.43 -19.59
N ASP A 94 11.43 8.23 -19.90
CA ASP A 94 11.35 7.74 -21.25
C ASP A 94 9.92 7.70 -21.77
N ILE A 95 9.64 8.44 -22.84
CA ILE A 95 8.35 8.36 -23.53
C ILE A 95 8.33 7.04 -24.32
N LEU A 96 7.45 6.14 -23.93
CA LEU A 96 7.25 4.85 -24.60
C LEU A 96 6.15 4.90 -25.66
N GLN A 97 5.19 5.84 -25.53
CA GLN A 97 4.12 6.03 -26.51
C GLN A 97 3.68 7.49 -26.56
N ALA A 98 3.34 7.95 -27.76
CA ALA A 98 2.68 9.23 -28.03
C ALA A 98 1.62 9.03 -29.11
N GLY A 99 0.34 9.10 -28.71
CA GLY A 99 -0.78 8.67 -29.56
C GLY A 99 -0.61 7.21 -29.99
N ASP A 100 -0.67 6.96 -31.30
CA ASP A 100 -0.50 5.61 -31.86
C ASP A 100 0.98 5.18 -32.02
N ASN A 101 1.92 6.10 -31.86
CA ASN A 101 3.34 5.82 -32.06
C ASN A 101 4.00 5.24 -30.82
N LYS A 102 4.59 4.05 -30.95
CA LYS A 102 5.38 3.39 -29.89
C LYS A 102 6.86 3.56 -30.13
N PHE A 103 7.59 3.82 -29.05
CA PHE A 103 9.04 4.02 -29.02
C PHE A 103 9.70 2.98 -28.11
N LYS A 104 11.01 2.78 -28.24
CA LYS A 104 11.84 1.93 -27.37
C LYS A 104 11.27 0.52 -27.17
N PRO A 105 11.20 -0.31 -28.22
CA PRO A 105 10.62 -1.66 -28.14
C PRO A 105 11.23 -2.54 -27.04
N GLN A 106 12.52 -2.35 -26.72
CA GLN A 106 13.21 -3.07 -25.67
C GLN A 106 12.61 -2.82 -24.28
N ASP A 107 12.10 -1.60 -24.01
CA ASP A 107 11.52 -1.25 -22.72
C ASP A 107 10.10 -1.82 -22.58
N TRP A 108 9.34 -1.88 -23.68
CA TRP A 108 8.04 -2.55 -23.73
C TRP A 108 8.13 -4.06 -23.40
N ASN A 109 9.25 -4.70 -23.77
CA ASN A 109 9.47 -6.14 -23.60
C ASN A 109 10.02 -6.49 -22.19
N ARG A 110 10.21 -5.53 -21.30
CA ARG A 110 10.61 -5.83 -19.91
C ARG A 110 9.50 -6.61 -19.21
N PRO A 111 9.81 -7.70 -18.48
CA PRO A 111 8.82 -8.61 -17.92
C PRO A 111 7.77 -7.95 -17.02
N PHE A 112 8.13 -6.87 -16.35
CA PHE A 112 7.25 -6.16 -15.43
C PHE A 112 6.37 -5.07 -16.07
N VAL A 113 6.70 -4.60 -17.28
CA VAL A 113 5.99 -3.49 -17.95
C VAL A 113 4.53 -3.82 -18.25
N PRO A 114 4.16 -5.00 -18.76
CA PRO A 114 2.76 -5.33 -18.98
C PRO A 114 1.90 -5.26 -17.72
N GLY A 115 2.45 -5.71 -16.59
CA GLY A 115 1.78 -5.64 -15.28
C GLY A 115 1.57 -4.20 -14.81
N LEU A 116 2.59 -3.34 -14.95
CA LEU A 116 2.48 -1.92 -14.58
C LEU A 116 1.53 -1.15 -15.48
N ILE A 117 1.51 -1.44 -16.79
CA ILE A 117 0.54 -0.83 -17.74
C ILE A 117 -0.89 -1.20 -17.33
N LYS A 118 -1.15 -2.50 -17.10
CA LYS A 118 -2.47 -2.95 -16.65
C LYS A 118 -2.88 -2.26 -15.33
N GLN A 119 -1.93 -2.02 -14.43
CA GLN A 119 -2.17 -1.38 -13.15
C GLN A 119 -2.55 0.11 -13.29
N ILE A 120 -2.02 0.82 -14.29
CA ILE A 120 -2.41 2.22 -14.56
C ILE A 120 -3.92 2.33 -14.81
N ASP A 121 -4.51 1.32 -15.42
CA ASP A 121 -5.93 1.29 -15.75
C ASP A 121 -6.79 0.82 -14.57
N MET A 122 -6.19 0.15 -13.57
CA MET A 122 -6.90 -0.28 -12.37
C MET A 122 -7.30 0.91 -11.52
N LYS A 123 -8.54 0.86 -11.05
CA LYS A 123 -9.08 1.81 -10.07
C LYS A 123 -9.10 1.18 -8.68
N PHE A 124 -8.45 1.87 -7.75
CA PHE A 124 -8.35 1.46 -6.35
C PHE A 124 -9.22 2.36 -5.48
N VAL A 125 -10.18 1.77 -4.77
CA VAL A 125 -10.96 2.50 -3.77
C VAL A 125 -10.49 2.11 -2.36
N GLY A 126 -10.23 3.12 -1.52
CA GLY A 126 -9.98 2.94 -0.09
C GLY A 126 -11.30 2.97 0.68
N ILE A 127 -11.53 1.97 1.51
CA ILE A 127 -12.65 1.96 2.44
C ILE A 127 -12.09 1.85 3.85
N ILE A 128 -12.50 2.79 4.71
CA ILE A 128 -12.08 2.90 6.09
C ILE A 128 -13.28 2.50 6.96
N PRO A 129 -13.39 1.23 7.40
CA PRO A 129 -14.47 0.82 8.30
C PRO A 129 -14.28 1.48 9.67
N ALA A 130 -15.32 2.14 10.17
CA ALA A 130 -15.30 2.84 11.44
C ALA A 130 -16.59 2.55 12.21
N ARG A 131 -16.45 2.14 13.49
CA ARG A 131 -17.55 1.92 14.43
C ARG A 131 -17.38 2.79 15.66
N TYR A 132 -18.49 3.34 16.14
CA TYR A 132 -18.47 4.06 17.41
C TYR A 132 -18.37 3.09 18.61
N ALA A 133 -19.14 2.00 18.54
CA ALA A 133 -19.18 0.98 19.58
C ALA A 133 -17.91 0.10 19.54
N SER A 134 -16.94 0.45 20.36
CA SER A 134 -15.75 -0.35 20.64
C SER A 134 -15.72 -0.67 22.14
N THR A 135 -15.46 -1.91 22.51
CA THR A 135 -15.42 -2.34 23.91
C THR A 135 -14.24 -1.75 24.68
N ARG A 136 -13.09 -1.62 24.06
CA ARG A 136 -11.84 -1.12 24.66
C ARG A 136 -11.72 0.40 24.64
N PHE A 137 -12.26 1.06 23.62
CA PHE A 137 -12.21 2.51 23.46
C PHE A 137 -13.44 3.00 22.65
N PRO A 138 -14.60 3.21 23.33
CA PRO A 138 -15.79 3.75 22.68
C PRO A 138 -15.53 5.14 22.07
N GLY A 139 -16.05 5.36 20.85
CA GLY A 139 -15.84 6.63 20.14
C GLY A 139 -14.43 6.86 19.61
N LYS A 140 -13.57 5.84 19.62
CA LYS A 140 -12.19 5.90 19.12
C LYS A 140 -12.01 6.68 17.80
N PRO A 141 -12.82 6.49 16.73
CA PRO A 141 -12.67 7.25 15.50
C PRO A 141 -12.77 8.76 15.65
N LEU A 142 -13.51 9.23 16.64
CA LEU A 142 -13.73 10.64 16.96
C LEU A 142 -12.78 11.20 18.02
N ALA A 143 -11.96 10.35 18.66
CA ALA A 143 -10.95 10.80 19.60
C ALA A 143 -9.95 11.72 18.91
N LEU A 144 -9.56 12.81 19.59
CA LEU A 144 -8.66 13.80 19.00
C LEU A 144 -7.20 13.35 19.17
N LEU A 145 -6.47 13.40 18.08
CA LEU A 145 -5.04 13.19 18.00
C LEU A 145 -4.42 14.44 17.35
N GLY A 146 -3.68 15.24 18.12
CA GLY A 146 -3.13 16.49 17.66
C GLY A 146 -4.21 17.43 17.08
N GLY A 147 -5.34 17.55 17.75
CA GLY A 147 -6.44 18.44 17.39
C GLY A 147 -7.34 17.97 16.24
N LYS A 148 -7.06 16.82 15.61
CA LYS A 148 -7.92 16.22 14.55
C LYS A 148 -8.47 14.88 15.02
N PRO A 149 -9.72 14.51 14.66
CA PRO A 149 -10.22 13.15 14.86
C PRO A 149 -9.28 12.08 14.27
N VAL A 150 -9.14 10.94 14.94
CA VAL A 150 -8.32 9.81 14.44
C VAL A 150 -8.74 9.42 13.02
N ILE A 151 -10.05 9.34 12.75
CA ILE A 151 -10.57 8.99 11.42
C ILE A 151 -10.19 10.00 10.34
N GLN A 152 -10.12 11.30 10.69
CA GLN A 152 -9.68 12.35 9.76
C GLN A 152 -8.20 12.15 9.38
N ARG A 153 -7.34 11.82 10.36
CA ARG A 153 -5.92 11.57 10.08
C ARG A 153 -5.73 10.38 9.15
N VAL A 154 -6.43 9.27 9.40
CA VAL A 154 -6.39 8.10 8.50
C VAL A 154 -6.83 8.49 7.10
N TYR A 155 -7.97 9.20 6.97
CA TYR A 155 -8.51 9.63 5.69
C TYR A 155 -7.53 10.51 4.91
N GLU A 156 -6.97 11.55 5.54
CA GLU A 156 -6.03 12.49 4.92
C GLU A 156 -4.76 11.79 4.42
N GLN A 157 -4.25 10.77 5.13
CA GLN A 157 -3.05 10.02 4.74
C GLN A 157 -3.23 9.25 3.42
N VAL A 158 -4.44 8.77 3.14
CA VAL A 158 -4.69 7.88 2.00
C VAL A 158 -5.41 8.55 0.83
N ALA A 159 -6.10 9.67 1.06
CA ALA A 159 -6.89 10.37 0.05
C ALA A 159 -6.07 10.83 -1.18
N GLY A 160 -4.76 11.07 -1.01
CA GLY A 160 -3.87 11.50 -2.12
C GLY A 160 -3.22 10.37 -2.90
N VAL A 161 -3.48 9.09 -2.53
CA VAL A 161 -2.79 7.91 -3.07
C VAL A 161 -3.74 6.98 -3.84
N LEU A 162 -5.04 7.08 -3.56
CA LEU A 162 -6.08 6.24 -4.12
C LEU A 162 -6.97 7.04 -5.08
N ASP A 163 -7.66 6.34 -5.99
CA ASP A 163 -8.59 6.98 -6.93
C ASP A 163 -9.81 7.57 -6.20
N ASP A 164 -10.22 6.91 -5.12
CA ASP A 164 -11.26 7.42 -4.22
C ASP A 164 -11.13 6.81 -2.81
N VAL A 165 -11.68 7.50 -1.79
CA VAL A 165 -11.64 7.05 -0.38
C VAL A 165 -12.99 7.33 0.27
N TYR A 166 -13.49 6.36 1.03
CA TYR A 166 -14.73 6.46 1.79
C TYR A 166 -14.57 5.93 3.21
N VAL A 167 -15.19 6.60 4.16
CA VAL A 167 -15.40 6.03 5.49
C VAL A 167 -16.71 5.24 5.49
N ALA A 168 -16.68 3.99 5.94
CA ALA A 168 -17.87 3.16 6.05
C ALA A 168 -18.27 3.03 7.53
N THR A 169 -19.44 3.54 7.89
CA THR A 169 -19.89 3.60 9.28
C THR A 169 -21.38 3.30 9.42
N ASP A 170 -21.79 2.91 10.62
CA ASP A 170 -23.17 2.75 11.07
C ASP A 170 -23.61 3.85 12.05
N ASP A 171 -22.78 4.88 12.26
CA ASP A 171 -22.99 5.88 13.30
C ASP A 171 -23.01 7.30 12.73
N GLU A 172 -24.11 8.02 12.92
CA GLU A 172 -24.32 9.37 12.40
C GLU A 172 -23.30 10.41 12.94
N ARG A 173 -22.75 10.19 14.14
CA ARG A 173 -21.71 11.07 14.71
C ARG A 173 -20.43 10.98 13.89
N ILE A 174 -20.06 9.76 13.46
CA ILE A 174 -18.91 9.54 12.61
C ILE A 174 -19.16 10.12 11.22
N SER A 175 -20.37 9.89 10.66
CA SER A 175 -20.77 10.46 9.36
C SER A 175 -20.63 11.98 9.36
N SER A 176 -21.27 12.65 10.33
CA SER A 176 -21.21 14.12 10.48
C SER A 176 -19.77 14.64 10.62
N ALA A 177 -18.94 13.94 11.38
CA ALA A 177 -17.53 14.32 11.56
C ALA A 177 -16.75 14.19 10.24
N VAL A 178 -17.00 13.13 9.45
CA VAL A 178 -16.34 12.91 8.16
C VAL A 178 -16.76 13.99 7.16
N GLU A 179 -18.05 14.32 7.09
CA GLU A 179 -18.57 15.38 6.21
C GLU A 179 -18.02 16.75 6.60
N ALA A 180 -17.85 17.01 7.90
CA ALA A 180 -17.33 18.29 8.40
C ALA A 180 -15.89 18.60 7.93
N PHE A 181 -15.05 17.59 7.72
CA PHE A 181 -13.71 17.79 7.12
C PHE A 181 -13.68 17.57 5.60
N GLY A 182 -14.84 17.40 4.93
CA GLY A 182 -14.94 17.22 3.47
C GLY A 182 -14.65 15.81 3.00
N GLY A 183 -14.62 14.82 3.91
CA GLY A 183 -14.45 13.41 3.57
C GLY A 183 -15.73 12.79 2.99
N LYS A 184 -15.58 11.69 2.26
CA LYS A 184 -16.72 10.91 1.74
C LYS A 184 -17.08 9.80 2.74
N VAL A 185 -18.38 9.62 2.98
CA VAL A 185 -18.90 8.62 3.92
C VAL A 185 -19.99 7.78 3.27
N VAL A 186 -20.09 6.52 3.70
CA VAL A 186 -21.16 5.59 3.30
C VAL A 186 -21.74 4.95 4.55
N MET A 187 -23.05 5.12 4.74
CA MET A 187 -23.75 4.45 5.84
C MET A 187 -23.94 2.97 5.52
N THR A 188 -23.55 2.13 6.47
CA THR A 188 -23.59 0.67 6.38
C THR A 188 -24.35 0.06 7.55
N SER A 189 -24.72 -1.22 7.44
CA SER A 189 -25.42 -1.93 8.51
C SER A 189 -24.58 -1.99 9.81
N ALA A 190 -25.25 -1.89 10.96
CA ALA A 190 -24.67 -2.12 12.27
C ALA A 190 -24.40 -3.63 12.53
N ASN A 191 -24.95 -4.53 11.72
CA ASN A 191 -24.90 -5.99 11.95
C ASN A 191 -23.64 -6.67 11.41
N HIS A 192 -22.72 -5.91 10.80
CA HIS A 192 -21.48 -6.50 10.28
C HIS A 192 -20.60 -7.06 11.38
N ARG A 193 -20.12 -8.27 11.17
CA ARG A 193 -19.23 -8.96 12.12
C ARG A 193 -17.78 -8.54 11.98
N SER A 194 -17.37 -8.16 10.77
CA SER A 194 -15.99 -7.79 10.45
C SER A 194 -15.89 -6.46 9.67
N GLY A 195 -14.68 -5.88 9.64
CA GLY A 195 -14.37 -4.76 8.76
C GLY A 195 -14.49 -5.14 7.28
N THR A 196 -14.18 -6.38 6.93
CA THR A 196 -14.27 -6.91 5.56
C THR A 196 -15.71 -6.92 5.06
N ASP A 197 -16.67 -7.40 5.89
CA ASP A 197 -18.09 -7.38 5.56
C ASP A 197 -18.60 -5.94 5.33
N ARG A 198 -18.19 -5.01 6.20
CA ARG A 198 -18.52 -3.59 6.07
C ARG A 198 -17.94 -2.97 4.80
N CYS A 199 -16.71 -3.30 4.45
CA CYS A 199 -16.08 -2.87 3.20
C CYS A 199 -16.85 -3.38 1.98
N HIS A 200 -17.33 -4.61 2.01
CA HIS A 200 -18.12 -5.18 0.92
C HIS A 200 -19.45 -4.41 0.72
N GLU A 201 -20.24 -4.20 1.78
CA GLU A 201 -21.49 -3.43 1.67
C GLU A 201 -21.22 -2.00 1.19
N ALA A 202 -20.19 -1.35 1.75
CA ALA A 202 -19.83 0.01 1.33
C ALA A 202 -19.46 0.05 -0.15
N ALA A 203 -18.61 -0.87 -0.63
CA ALA A 203 -18.21 -0.96 -2.03
C ALA A 203 -19.42 -1.17 -2.97
N GLN A 204 -20.39 -1.99 -2.55
CA GLN A 204 -21.64 -2.18 -3.31
C GLN A 204 -22.48 -0.90 -3.37
N LYS A 205 -22.61 -0.16 -2.26
CA LYS A 205 -23.39 1.09 -2.18
C LYS A 205 -22.74 2.25 -2.95
N ILE A 206 -21.42 2.36 -2.87
CA ILE A 206 -20.66 3.36 -3.62
C ILE A 206 -20.91 3.15 -5.12
N GLY A 207 -21.04 1.91 -5.57
CA GLY A 207 -21.08 1.60 -6.99
C GLY A 207 -19.76 2.02 -7.67
N GLY A 208 -19.82 2.30 -8.95
CA GLY A 208 -18.64 2.72 -9.69
C GLY A 208 -17.83 1.54 -10.23
N ASN A 209 -16.82 1.88 -11.01
CA ASN A 209 -16.00 0.89 -11.73
C ASN A 209 -14.64 0.78 -11.06
N PHE A 210 -14.62 0.25 -9.82
CA PHE A 210 -13.39 -0.02 -9.09
C PHE A 210 -12.98 -1.49 -9.27
N ASP A 211 -11.70 -1.71 -9.52
CA ASP A 211 -11.13 -3.06 -9.69
C ASP A 211 -10.73 -3.69 -8.35
N VAL A 212 -10.26 -2.84 -7.42
CA VAL A 212 -9.68 -3.27 -6.15
C VAL A 212 -10.19 -2.40 -5.01
N VAL A 213 -10.62 -3.04 -3.93
CA VAL A 213 -10.96 -2.41 -2.65
C VAL A 213 -9.79 -2.60 -1.68
N ILE A 214 -9.34 -1.50 -1.07
CA ILE A 214 -8.35 -1.52 0.00
C ILE A 214 -9.09 -1.26 1.32
N ASN A 215 -9.06 -2.24 2.21
CA ASN A 215 -9.59 -2.17 3.57
C ASN A 215 -8.54 -1.53 4.48
N ILE A 216 -8.75 -0.28 4.86
CA ILE A 216 -7.82 0.54 5.63
C ILE A 216 -8.32 0.62 7.06
N GLN A 217 -7.48 0.22 8.02
CA GLN A 217 -7.88 0.25 9.42
C GLN A 217 -8.12 1.67 9.91
N GLY A 218 -9.34 1.94 10.44
CA GLY A 218 -9.74 3.27 10.91
C GLY A 218 -9.05 3.74 12.22
N ASP A 219 -8.16 2.92 12.74
CA ASP A 219 -7.39 3.14 13.97
C ASP A 219 -5.86 3.23 13.75
N GLU A 220 -5.43 3.31 12.47
CA GLU A 220 -4.01 3.47 12.09
C GLU A 220 -3.74 4.88 11.53
N PRO A 221 -3.73 5.95 12.36
CA PRO A 221 -3.58 7.34 11.89
C PRO A 221 -2.20 7.65 11.28
N PHE A 222 -1.24 6.76 11.44
CA PHE A 222 0.11 6.86 10.89
C PHE A 222 0.36 5.92 9.72
N ILE A 223 -0.74 5.40 9.10
CA ILE A 223 -0.60 4.65 7.87
C ILE A 223 0.19 5.46 6.85
N HIS A 224 1.21 4.85 6.26
CA HIS A 224 2.12 5.56 5.38
C HIS A 224 1.77 5.31 3.91
N ARG A 225 1.95 6.36 3.09
CA ARG A 225 1.70 6.30 1.65
C ARG A 225 2.40 5.10 0.98
N SER A 226 3.66 4.80 1.36
CA SER A 226 4.39 3.67 0.79
C SER A 226 3.72 2.31 1.05
N GLN A 227 2.98 2.15 2.15
CA GLN A 227 2.23 0.91 2.44
C GLN A 227 1.08 0.74 1.44
N ILE A 228 0.36 1.82 1.13
CA ILE A 228 -0.69 1.80 0.11
C ILE A 228 -0.09 1.47 -1.27
N GLU A 229 1.02 2.11 -1.64
CA GLU A 229 1.71 1.83 -2.90
C GLU A 229 2.23 0.38 -2.96
N THR A 230 2.74 -0.16 -1.85
CA THR A 230 3.21 -1.55 -1.79
C THR A 230 2.07 -2.56 -1.96
N VAL A 231 0.92 -2.36 -1.32
CA VAL A 231 -0.22 -3.27 -1.49
C VAL A 231 -0.82 -3.16 -2.90
N LYS A 232 -0.85 -1.96 -3.49
CA LYS A 232 -1.22 -1.76 -4.91
C LYS A 232 -0.28 -2.50 -5.84
N ALA A 233 1.04 -2.48 -5.56
CA ALA A 233 2.05 -3.15 -6.38
C ALA A 233 1.83 -4.67 -6.49
N CYS A 234 1.24 -5.30 -5.48
CA CYS A 234 0.89 -6.72 -5.53
C CYS A 234 -0.04 -7.06 -6.71
N PHE A 235 -0.86 -6.13 -7.16
CA PHE A 235 -1.81 -6.32 -8.27
C PHE A 235 -1.18 -6.10 -9.67
N ALA A 236 0.12 -5.84 -9.76
CA ALA A 236 0.86 -5.95 -11.02
C ALA A 236 0.84 -7.38 -11.57
N ASP A 237 0.80 -8.40 -10.69
CA ASP A 237 0.44 -9.77 -11.06
C ASP A 237 -1.09 -9.87 -11.26
N ALA A 238 -1.49 -10.21 -12.48
CA ALA A 238 -2.90 -10.35 -12.87
C ALA A 238 -3.65 -11.42 -12.05
N ASN A 239 -2.93 -12.40 -11.49
CA ASN A 239 -3.49 -13.49 -10.70
C ASN A 239 -3.72 -13.10 -9.22
N THR A 240 -3.20 -11.94 -8.79
CA THR A 240 -3.43 -11.47 -7.42
C THR A 240 -4.90 -11.14 -7.22
N ARG A 241 -5.53 -11.86 -6.29
CA ARG A 241 -6.93 -11.69 -5.90
C ARG A 241 -7.06 -11.02 -4.53
N ILE A 242 -6.16 -11.34 -3.60
CA ILE A 242 -6.05 -10.77 -2.25
C ILE A 242 -4.60 -10.39 -2.03
N ALA A 243 -4.35 -9.24 -1.41
CA ALA A 243 -3.03 -8.83 -1.00
C ALA A 243 -3.04 -8.30 0.44
N THR A 244 -1.91 -8.45 1.12
CA THR A 244 -1.65 -7.89 2.45
C THR A 244 -0.18 -7.49 2.58
N LEU A 245 0.19 -6.93 3.71
CA LEU A 245 1.56 -6.51 3.98
C LEU A 245 2.18 -7.25 5.16
N VAL A 246 3.50 -7.33 5.13
CA VAL A 246 4.30 -7.78 6.27
C VAL A 246 5.47 -6.84 6.50
N LYS A 247 5.95 -6.82 7.75
CA LYS A 247 7.21 -6.19 8.12
C LYS A 247 8.20 -7.27 8.58
N PRO A 248 9.45 -7.28 8.06
CA PRO A 248 10.49 -8.14 8.61
C PRO A 248 10.79 -7.75 10.06
N PHE A 249 10.90 -8.73 10.96
CA PHE A 249 11.53 -8.52 12.25
C PHE A 249 13.02 -8.33 12.07
N THR A 250 13.61 -7.42 12.82
CA THR A 250 15.04 -7.16 12.89
C THR A 250 15.63 -7.75 14.18
N VAL A 251 16.94 -7.89 14.23
CA VAL A 251 17.63 -8.31 15.46
C VAL A 251 17.37 -7.33 16.61
N ASP A 252 17.26 -6.03 16.28
CA ASP A 252 17.04 -4.97 17.27
C ASP A 252 15.63 -5.01 17.89
N ASP A 253 14.62 -5.58 17.20
CA ASP A 253 13.29 -5.79 17.77
C ASP A 253 13.32 -6.76 18.96
N GLY A 254 14.28 -7.68 18.97
CA GLY A 254 14.49 -8.65 20.03
C GLY A 254 13.48 -9.81 20.03
N PHE A 255 13.83 -10.89 20.74
CA PHE A 255 13.00 -12.10 20.78
C PHE A 255 11.62 -11.86 21.43
N ALA A 256 11.51 -10.97 22.41
CA ALA A 256 10.24 -10.64 23.06
C ALA A 256 9.20 -10.05 22.08
N ALA A 257 9.63 -9.24 21.11
CA ALA A 257 8.75 -8.74 20.06
C ALA A 257 8.26 -9.88 19.14
N LEU A 258 9.14 -10.82 18.80
CA LEU A 258 8.80 -12.01 18.01
C LEU A 258 7.80 -12.91 18.79
N GLU A 259 7.94 -13.05 20.09
CA GLU A 259 7.08 -13.89 20.95
C GLU A 259 5.70 -13.26 21.22
N ASN A 260 5.51 -11.96 20.95
CA ASN A 260 4.26 -11.27 21.19
C ASN A 260 3.11 -11.86 20.35
N VAL A 261 2.14 -12.46 21.01
CA VAL A 261 0.95 -13.08 20.40
C VAL A 261 0.01 -12.07 19.71
N ASN A 262 0.10 -10.78 20.04
CA ASN A 262 -0.66 -9.71 19.41
C ASN A 262 -0.04 -9.24 18.07
N SER A 263 1.16 -9.72 17.75
CA SER A 263 1.83 -9.52 16.47
C SER A 263 1.86 -10.84 15.69
N PRO A 264 0.83 -11.16 14.89
CA PRO A 264 0.78 -12.40 14.13
C PRO A 264 1.98 -12.52 13.20
N LYS A 265 2.54 -13.73 13.11
CA LYS A 265 3.65 -14.06 12.20
C LYS A 265 3.09 -14.65 10.91
N VAL A 266 3.82 -14.46 9.83
CA VAL A 266 3.46 -14.96 8.50
C VAL A 266 4.63 -15.75 7.94
N VAL A 267 4.37 -16.95 7.46
CA VAL A 267 5.29 -17.67 6.59
C VAL A 267 4.86 -17.53 5.16
N VAL A 268 5.81 -17.29 4.26
CA VAL A 268 5.55 -17.05 2.84
C VAL A 268 6.30 -18.05 1.98
N ASP A 269 5.79 -18.32 0.78
CA ASP A 269 6.51 -19.06 -0.24
C ASP A 269 7.55 -18.15 -0.95
N LYS A 270 8.33 -18.73 -1.87
CA LYS A 270 9.33 -18.00 -2.65
C LYS A 270 8.73 -16.93 -3.58
N ASP A 271 7.46 -17.05 -3.89
CA ASP A 271 6.71 -16.11 -4.74
C ASP A 271 5.97 -15.06 -3.90
N MET A 272 6.28 -14.96 -2.59
CA MET A 272 5.64 -14.07 -1.64
C MET A 272 4.12 -14.26 -1.55
N ASN A 273 3.63 -15.49 -1.55
CA ASN A 273 2.27 -15.81 -1.14
C ASN A 273 2.29 -16.32 0.30
N ALA A 274 1.34 -15.92 1.10
CA ALA A 274 1.20 -16.41 2.48
C ALA A 274 0.88 -17.91 2.47
N LEU A 275 1.67 -18.68 3.23
CA LEU A 275 1.43 -20.08 3.49
C LEU A 275 0.56 -20.27 4.74
N TYR A 276 0.84 -19.50 5.79
CA TYR A 276 0.08 -19.52 7.03
C TYR A 276 0.32 -18.25 7.86
N PHE A 277 -0.69 -17.88 8.67
CA PHE A 277 -0.61 -16.83 9.69
C PHE A 277 -0.81 -17.45 11.06
N SER A 278 0.01 -17.07 12.04
CA SER A 278 -0.13 -17.56 13.42
C SER A 278 0.27 -16.52 14.46
N ARG A 279 -0.41 -16.58 15.61
CA ARG A 279 0.02 -15.84 16.80
C ARG A 279 1.25 -16.46 17.43
N SER A 280 1.45 -17.77 17.24
CA SER A 280 2.68 -18.47 17.62
C SER A 280 3.85 -18.07 16.73
N ILE A 281 5.08 -18.31 17.20
CA ILE A 281 6.26 -18.11 16.37
C ILE A 281 6.32 -19.22 15.31
N ILE A 282 6.29 -18.86 14.06
CA ILE A 282 6.46 -19.71 12.89
C ILE A 282 7.45 -19.08 11.91
N PRO A 283 8.40 -19.88 11.29
CA PRO A 283 8.66 -21.29 11.59
C PRO A 283 9.43 -21.47 12.89
N PHE A 284 9.42 -22.70 13.46
CA PHE A 284 10.25 -23.07 14.59
C PHE A 284 11.67 -23.42 14.12
N GLN A 285 12.70 -22.88 14.76
CA GLN A 285 14.10 -23.24 14.48
C GLN A 285 14.58 -24.34 15.43
N ARG A 286 14.60 -25.58 14.96
CA ARG A 286 14.88 -26.76 15.78
C ARG A 286 16.29 -26.80 16.37
N ASN A 287 17.29 -26.31 15.63
CA ASN A 287 18.71 -26.50 15.95
C ASN A 287 19.43 -25.19 16.28
N ALA A 288 18.70 -24.18 16.78
CA ALA A 288 19.26 -22.87 17.14
C ALA A 288 18.69 -22.40 18.47
N ASP A 289 19.52 -21.73 19.25
CA ASP A 289 19.07 -21.04 20.45
C ASP A 289 18.13 -19.88 20.08
N LYS A 290 17.12 -19.64 20.92
CA LYS A 290 16.12 -18.57 20.70
C LYS A 290 16.75 -17.19 20.47
N ALA A 291 17.89 -16.91 21.13
CA ALA A 291 18.63 -15.65 20.98
C ALA A 291 19.19 -15.42 19.56
N ASP A 292 19.33 -16.49 18.78
CA ASP A 292 19.89 -16.42 17.42
C ASP A 292 18.82 -16.55 16.32
N TRP A 293 17.54 -16.74 16.68
CA TRP A 293 16.49 -16.96 15.69
C TRP A 293 16.35 -15.80 14.70
N LEU A 294 16.38 -14.56 15.17
CA LEU A 294 16.30 -13.37 14.30
C LEU A 294 17.56 -13.13 13.45
N LYS A 295 18.71 -13.71 13.82
CA LYS A 295 19.94 -13.68 13.01
C LYS A 295 19.92 -14.72 11.89
N ASN A 296 19.32 -15.88 12.18
CA ASN A 296 19.37 -17.04 11.30
C ASN A 296 18.25 -17.11 10.28
N HIS A 297 17.11 -16.43 10.55
CA HIS A 297 15.94 -16.48 9.69
C HIS A 297 15.17 -15.17 9.72
N THR A 298 14.65 -14.74 8.57
CA THR A 298 13.77 -13.57 8.46
C THR A 298 12.36 -13.96 8.86
N TYR A 299 11.91 -13.49 10.00
CA TYR A 299 10.51 -13.59 10.43
C TYR A 299 9.73 -12.38 9.95
N TYR A 300 8.46 -12.58 9.63
CA TYR A 300 7.58 -11.54 9.16
C TYR A 300 6.43 -11.29 10.14
N LYS A 301 6.25 -10.01 10.55
CA LYS A 301 5.08 -9.52 11.26
C LYS A 301 4.00 -9.14 10.25
N HIS A 302 2.78 -9.63 10.44
CA HIS A 302 1.64 -9.22 9.64
C HIS A 302 1.24 -7.77 9.92
N ILE A 303 0.94 -7.02 8.85
CA ILE A 303 0.33 -5.69 8.89
C ILE A 303 -1.11 -5.82 8.39
N GLY A 304 -2.09 -5.39 9.20
CA GLY A 304 -3.53 -5.58 8.97
C GLY A 304 -4.16 -4.79 7.82
N LEU A 305 -3.37 -4.41 6.82
CA LEU A 305 -3.84 -3.76 5.59
C LEU A 305 -4.14 -4.81 4.53
N TYR A 306 -5.35 -4.81 4.01
CA TYR A 306 -5.78 -5.76 2.97
C TYR A 306 -6.31 -5.08 1.73
N ALA A 307 -6.08 -5.70 0.59
CA ALA A 307 -6.68 -5.29 -0.68
C ALA A 307 -7.26 -6.52 -1.39
N TYR A 308 -8.40 -6.33 -2.05
CA TYR A 308 -9.16 -7.41 -2.68
C TYR A 308 -9.64 -6.97 -4.07
N ARG A 309 -9.63 -7.89 -5.06
CA ARG A 309 -10.48 -7.72 -6.23
C ARG A 309 -11.94 -7.63 -5.78
N MET A 310 -12.74 -6.77 -6.43
CA MET A 310 -14.15 -6.58 -6.10
C MET A 310 -14.94 -7.90 -6.06
N GLU A 311 -14.76 -8.74 -7.07
CA GLU A 311 -15.37 -10.06 -7.15
C GLU A 311 -14.96 -10.98 -5.99
N THR A 312 -13.65 -10.96 -5.65
CA THR A 312 -13.11 -11.76 -4.55
C THR A 312 -13.66 -11.31 -3.20
N LEU A 313 -13.76 -9.99 -2.97
CA LEU A 313 -14.37 -9.46 -1.76
C LEU A 313 -15.81 -9.99 -1.59
N SER A 314 -16.60 -10.00 -2.67
CA SER A 314 -17.95 -10.57 -2.65
C SER A 314 -17.99 -12.08 -2.36
N GLU A 315 -16.97 -12.83 -2.80
CA GLU A 315 -16.89 -14.27 -2.53
C GLU A 315 -16.51 -14.55 -1.07
N ILE A 316 -15.45 -13.92 -0.56
CA ILE A 316 -14.90 -14.23 0.77
C ILE A 316 -15.81 -13.80 1.92
N THR A 317 -16.64 -12.78 1.74
CA THR A 317 -17.62 -12.35 2.74
C THR A 317 -18.80 -13.32 2.91
N ARG A 318 -19.01 -14.25 1.96
CA ARG A 318 -20.03 -15.28 2.04
C ARG A 318 -19.52 -16.57 2.69
N LEU A 319 -18.22 -16.68 2.92
CA LEU A 319 -17.63 -17.87 3.53
C LEU A 319 -18.02 -17.97 5.01
N PRO A 320 -18.44 -19.15 5.49
CA PRO A 320 -18.64 -19.38 6.91
C PRO A 320 -17.30 -19.26 7.65
N GLN A 321 -17.35 -18.93 8.93
CA GLN A 321 -16.17 -18.96 9.78
C GLN A 321 -15.54 -20.36 9.77
N SER A 322 -14.22 -20.40 9.71
CA SER A 322 -13.45 -21.64 9.61
C SER A 322 -12.76 -22.01 10.93
N SER A 323 -12.31 -23.25 11.03
CA SER A 323 -11.73 -23.76 12.27
C SER A 323 -10.42 -23.04 12.65
N LEU A 324 -9.57 -22.76 11.69
CA LEU A 324 -8.31 -22.06 11.94
C LEU A 324 -8.54 -20.58 12.28
N GLU A 325 -9.50 -19.92 11.61
CA GLU A 325 -9.92 -18.57 11.95
C GLU A 325 -10.36 -18.47 13.42
N LEU A 326 -11.22 -19.39 13.85
CA LEU A 326 -11.72 -19.40 15.23
C LEU A 326 -10.61 -19.69 16.25
N ALA A 327 -9.71 -20.62 15.93
CA ALA A 327 -8.59 -20.98 16.81
C ALA A 327 -7.59 -19.83 17.01
N GLU A 328 -7.18 -19.17 15.94
CA GLU A 328 -6.19 -18.09 15.97
C GLU A 328 -6.83 -16.70 16.12
N SER A 329 -8.15 -16.57 15.94
CA SER A 329 -8.86 -15.28 15.81
C SER A 329 -8.22 -14.40 14.73
N LEU A 330 -7.98 -14.99 13.57
CA LEU A 330 -7.38 -14.38 12.39
C LEU A 330 -8.25 -14.65 11.16
N GLU A 331 -9.02 -13.64 10.71
CA GLU A 331 -10.01 -13.77 9.63
C GLU A 331 -9.42 -14.33 8.32
N GLN A 332 -8.18 -13.96 7.99
CA GLN A 332 -7.51 -14.37 6.75
C GLN A 332 -7.25 -15.89 6.66
N LEU A 333 -7.28 -16.61 7.78
CA LEU A 333 -7.17 -18.06 7.77
C LEU A 333 -8.38 -18.71 7.12
N ARG A 334 -9.58 -18.12 7.25
CA ARG A 334 -10.79 -18.54 6.53
C ARG A 334 -10.54 -18.60 5.03
N TRP A 335 -9.88 -17.56 4.50
CA TRP A 335 -9.60 -17.48 3.07
C TRP A 335 -8.58 -18.53 2.62
N LEU A 336 -7.52 -18.73 3.39
CA LEU A 336 -6.51 -19.77 3.11
C LEU A 336 -7.13 -21.18 3.16
N GLU A 337 -7.96 -21.49 4.17
CA GLU A 337 -8.66 -22.79 4.26
C GLU A 337 -9.59 -23.04 3.07
N ASN A 338 -10.12 -22.00 2.45
CA ASN A 338 -10.95 -22.09 1.25
C ASN A 338 -10.16 -21.96 -0.07
N GLY A 339 -8.84 -22.08 -0.02
CA GLY A 339 -7.97 -22.14 -1.21
C GLY A 339 -7.64 -20.81 -1.86
N TYR A 340 -7.97 -19.67 -1.22
CA TYR A 340 -7.53 -18.36 -1.71
C TYR A 340 -6.05 -18.13 -1.44
N ARG A 341 -5.34 -17.62 -2.43
CA ARG A 341 -3.97 -17.17 -2.25
C ARG A 341 -3.95 -15.70 -1.81
N ILE A 342 -3.08 -15.40 -0.87
CA ILE A 342 -2.87 -14.04 -0.37
C ILE A 342 -1.45 -13.61 -0.73
N LYS A 343 -1.33 -12.66 -1.66
CA LYS A 343 -0.06 -12.05 -2.04
C LYS A 343 0.42 -11.16 -0.90
N VAL A 344 1.72 -11.17 -0.63
CA VAL A 344 2.31 -10.43 0.49
C VAL A 344 3.32 -9.40 -0.03
N GLY A 345 3.09 -8.12 0.29
CA GLY A 345 4.06 -7.06 0.06
C GLY A 345 4.89 -6.80 1.33
N ILE A 346 6.15 -6.42 1.16
CA ILE A 346 7.04 -6.08 2.28
C ILE A 346 7.01 -4.57 2.51
N SER A 347 6.74 -4.16 3.75
CA SER A 347 6.83 -2.77 4.21
C SER A 347 7.78 -2.70 5.40
N ASN A 348 8.72 -1.76 5.37
CA ASN A 348 9.64 -1.50 6.48
C ASN A 348 9.10 -0.41 7.45
N VAL A 349 7.91 0.12 7.16
CA VAL A 349 7.30 1.16 7.97
C VAL A 349 6.58 0.54 9.16
N GLU A 350 6.85 1.05 10.36
CA GLU A 350 6.09 0.74 11.56
C GLU A 350 4.94 1.73 11.70
N THR A 351 3.74 1.22 11.98
CA THR A 351 2.58 2.05 12.29
C THR A 351 2.16 1.87 13.75
N ILE A 352 1.65 2.94 14.34
CA ILE A 352 1.10 2.91 15.70
C ILE A 352 -0.42 2.87 15.58
N GLY A 353 -0.99 1.71 15.83
CA GLY A 353 -2.43 1.55 15.96
C GLY A 353 -2.95 2.07 17.29
N ILE A 354 -4.15 2.63 17.30
CA ILE A 354 -4.83 3.14 18.50
C ILE A 354 -5.95 2.18 18.88
N ASP A 355 -5.71 1.33 19.87
CA ASP A 355 -6.70 0.38 20.39
C ASP A 355 -7.25 0.74 21.76
N THR A 356 -6.46 1.49 22.52
CA THR A 356 -6.74 1.89 23.90
C THR A 356 -6.47 3.38 24.09
N PRO A 357 -6.99 4.02 25.17
CA PRO A 357 -6.61 5.39 25.53
C PRO A 357 -5.10 5.57 25.75
N GLN A 358 -4.40 4.54 26.21
CA GLN A 358 -2.94 4.56 26.38
C GLN A 358 -2.22 4.60 25.03
N ASP A 359 -2.76 3.92 24.01
CA ASP A 359 -2.20 4.02 22.64
C ASP A 359 -2.37 5.42 22.08
N LEU A 360 -3.50 6.09 22.37
CA LEU A 360 -3.71 7.49 21.97
C LEU A 360 -2.67 8.42 22.58
N GLN A 361 -2.33 8.24 23.86
CA GLN A 361 -1.28 9.03 24.53
C GLN A 361 0.09 8.81 23.85
N ARG A 362 0.45 7.55 23.55
CA ARG A 362 1.68 7.23 22.82
C ARG A 362 1.69 7.83 21.41
N ALA A 363 0.55 7.82 20.74
CA ALA A 363 0.36 8.43 19.43
C ALA A 363 0.53 9.97 19.49
N GLU A 364 0.05 10.64 20.54
CA GLU A 364 0.26 12.07 20.78
C GLU A 364 1.74 12.42 21.00
N GLU A 365 2.48 11.59 21.74
CA GLU A 365 3.91 11.76 21.96
C GLU A 365 4.67 11.58 20.64
N PHE A 366 4.34 10.54 19.87
CA PHE A 366 4.94 10.29 18.56
C PHE A 366 4.70 11.46 17.61
N LEU A 367 3.48 12.00 17.57
CA LEU A 367 3.15 13.14 16.70
C LEU A 367 3.99 14.38 17.03
N LYS A 368 4.25 14.64 18.32
CA LYS A 368 5.09 15.77 18.76
C LYS A 368 6.56 15.62 18.34
N THR A 369 7.07 14.39 18.33
CA THR A 369 8.47 14.11 17.94
C THR A 369 8.67 14.10 16.43
N THR A 370 7.60 13.85 15.67
CA THR A 370 7.66 13.68 14.20
C THR A 370 7.11 14.88 13.43
N SER A 371 6.68 15.96 14.12
CA SER A 371 6.00 17.14 13.53
C SER A 371 6.80 17.92 12.45
N GLY A 372 7.90 17.39 11.96
CA GLY A 372 8.67 17.91 10.82
C GLY A 372 8.76 16.96 9.62
N GLN A 373 8.13 15.78 9.67
CA GLN A 373 8.30 14.73 8.65
C GLN A 373 6.98 14.13 8.10
N ILE A 374 5.82 14.64 8.54
CA ILE A 374 4.48 14.16 8.09
C ILE A 374 3.78 15.26 7.28
#